data_f5a093dd69a034a982f1e510b7a38f8b
#
_entry.id   f5a093dd69a034a982f1e510b7a38f8b
#
_cell.length_a   1.000
_cell.length_b   1.000
_cell.length_c   1.000
_cell.angle_alpha   90.00
_cell.angle_beta   90.00
_cell.angle_gamma   90.00
#
_symmetry.space_group_name_H-M   'P 1'
#
loop_
_entity.id
_entity.type
_entity.pdbx_description
1 polymer ?
#
loop_
_entity_poly.entity_id
_entity_poly.type
_entity_poly.pdbx_seq_one_letter_code
_entity_poly.pdbx_strand_id
1 'polypeptide(L)'
;LMVGIIFRKSFHHQDKKVAISEGKKISFGNVFISAIKKSLDTVLLICGIVTVFLILSTIVVDIGNFNAYNKMLIKGLFEITIGIDELSKLMLSMRFKTIIASFFLAFGGLSVHVQVLSQITGTSIKYQYFLVGRIVQSLISMGLAFILCVILGI
;
A
#
# COMPACT_ATOMS: atom_id res chain seq x y z
N LEU A 1 13.96 -4.71 -0.64
CA LEU A 1 15.40 -4.46 -0.79
C LEU A 1 15.82 -4.38 -2.27
N MET A 2 15.41 -5.34 -3.14
CA MET A 2 15.78 -5.34 -4.58
C MET A 2 15.29 -4.10 -5.33
N VAL A 3 14.05 -3.66 -5.13
CA VAL A 3 13.48 -2.46 -5.75
C VAL A 3 14.25 -1.20 -5.34
N GLY A 4 14.69 -1.10 -4.08
CA GLY A 4 15.51 0.01 -3.61
C GLY A 4 16.89 0.10 -4.27
N ILE A 5 17.47 -1.02 -4.67
CA ILE A 5 18.76 -1.07 -5.38
C ILE A 5 18.61 -0.57 -6.82
N ILE A 6 17.50 -0.93 -7.49
CA ILE A 6 17.23 -0.50 -8.88
C ILE A 6 17.05 1.02 -8.96
N PHE A 7 16.38 1.62 -7.98
CA PHE A 7 16.11 3.07 -7.96
C PHE A 7 17.17 3.91 -7.26
N ARG A 8 18.24 3.31 -6.72
CA ARG A 8 19.30 4.02 -5.99
C ARG A 8 19.95 5.15 -6.80
N LYS A 9 20.08 5.00 -8.11
CA LYS A 9 20.68 6.01 -9.00
C LYS A 9 19.76 7.20 -9.33
N SER A 10 18.45 7.09 -9.10
CA SER A 10 17.49 8.16 -9.41
C SER A 10 17.35 9.20 -8.30
N PHE A 11 17.88 8.94 -7.13
CA PHE A 11 17.91 9.91 -6.04
C PHE A 11 19.19 10.74 -6.10
N HIS A 12 19.20 11.75 -6.95
CA HIS A 12 20.22 12.79 -6.89
C HIS A 12 19.88 13.69 -5.68
N HIS A 13 20.74 13.64 -4.69
CA HIS A 13 20.68 14.43 -3.47
C HIS A 13 20.60 15.92 -3.82
N GLN A 14 19.44 16.53 -3.68
CA GLN A 14 19.35 17.95 -3.42
C GLN A 14 19.49 18.15 -1.91
N ASP A 15 20.70 18.43 -1.47
CA ASP A 15 20.98 18.88 -0.09
C ASP A 15 20.22 20.19 0.15
N LYS A 16 18.94 20.12 0.55
CA LYS A 16 18.33 21.21 1.27
C LYS A 16 18.99 21.25 2.63
N LYS A 17 19.90 22.19 2.82
CA LYS A 17 20.41 22.58 4.15
C LYS A 17 19.20 22.77 5.04
N VAL A 18 18.96 21.81 5.91
CA VAL A 18 18.04 21.97 7.03
C VAL A 18 18.64 23.06 7.87
N ALA A 19 18.05 24.25 7.86
CA ALA A 19 18.41 25.32 8.77
C ALA A 19 18.19 24.77 10.18
N ILE A 20 19.28 24.49 10.86
CA ILE A 20 19.29 24.14 12.28
C ILE A 20 18.86 25.41 13.00
N SER A 21 17.58 25.49 13.35
CA SER A 21 17.03 26.53 14.22
C SER A 21 17.73 26.37 15.57
N GLU A 22 18.45 27.44 15.95
CA GLU A 22 19.18 27.52 17.22
C GLU A 22 18.31 27.13 18.42
N GLY A 23 18.84 26.19 19.18
CA GLY A 23 18.80 26.01 20.63
C GLY A 23 17.52 26.31 21.42
N LYS A 24 16.32 25.97 20.98
CA LYS A 24 15.20 25.78 21.91
C LYS A 24 15.40 24.44 22.63
N LYS A 25 15.66 24.50 23.98
CA LYS A 25 15.64 23.30 24.83
C LYS A 25 14.32 22.58 24.60
N ILE A 26 14.34 21.56 23.77
CA ILE A 26 13.14 20.78 23.45
C ILE A 26 12.89 19.88 24.66
N SER A 27 11.86 20.19 25.45
CA SER A 27 11.43 19.32 26.54
C SER A 27 10.97 17.97 25.97
N PHE A 28 11.48 16.88 26.51
CA PHE A 28 11.09 15.52 26.15
C PHE A 28 9.55 15.35 26.15
N GLY A 29 8.87 15.92 27.16
CA GLY A 29 7.41 15.89 27.25
C GLY A 29 6.71 16.51 26.04
N ASN A 30 7.21 17.65 25.55
CA ASN A 30 6.61 18.32 24.37
C ASN A 30 6.83 17.52 23.09
N VAL A 31 8.00 16.88 22.91
CA VAL A 31 8.27 16.02 21.77
C VAL A 31 7.37 14.78 21.79
N PHE A 32 7.22 14.15 22.95
CA PHE A 32 6.39 12.97 23.13
C PHE A 32 4.90 13.26 22.83
N ILE A 33 4.35 14.36 23.40
CA ILE A 33 2.97 14.77 23.12
C ILE A 33 2.77 15.09 21.63
N SER A 34 3.74 15.81 21.02
CA SER A 34 3.67 16.11 19.59
C SER A 34 3.71 14.85 18.72
N ALA A 35 4.53 13.86 19.09
CA ALA A 35 4.58 12.57 18.39
C ALA A 35 3.26 11.82 18.49
N ILE A 36 2.64 11.78 19.69
CA ILE A 36 1.31 11.14 19.87
C ILE A 36 0.26 11.84 19.01
N LYS A 37 0.18 13.16 19.01
CA LYS A 37 -0.78 13.92 18.19
C LYS A 37 -0.61 13.60 16.70
N LYS A 38 0.62 13.67 16.19
CA LYS A 38 0.91 13.33 14.77
C LYS A 38 0.54 11.88 14.44
N SER A 39 0.78 10.95 15.36
CA SER A 39 0.40 9.55 15.16
C SER A 39 -1.12 9.38 15.10
N LEU A 40 -1.87 10.04 15.96
CA LEU A 40 -3.34 10.02 15.94
C LEU A 40 -3.89 10.61 14.65
N ASP A 41 -3.39 11.78 14.22
CA ASP A 41 -3.79 12.41 12.95
C ASP A 41 -3.54 11.47 11.76
N THR A 42 -2.39 10.80 11.75
CA THR A 42 -2.03 9.83 10.70
C THR A 42 -2.96 8.63 10.70
N VAL A 43 -3.24 8.05 11.87
CA VAL A 43 -4.15 6.89 12.00
C VAL A 43 -5.56 7.26 11.56
N LEU A 44 -6.09 8.41 11.99
CA LEU A 44 -7.41 8.88 11.57
C LEU A 44 -7.50 9.09 10.06
N LEU A 45 -6.47 9.67 9.45
CA LEU A 45 -6.39 9.82 7.99
C LEU A 45 -6.41 8.46 7.28
N ILE A 46 -5.61 7.50 7.75
CA ILE A 46 -5.56 6.14 7.19
C ILE A 46 -6.93 5.46 7.30
N CYS A 47 -7.55 5.50 8.47
CA CYS A 47 -8.90 4.95 8.68
C CYS A 47 -9.93 5.58 7.76
N GLY A 48 -9.89 6.90 7.59
CA GLY A 48 -10.76 7.62 6.67
C GLY A 48 -10.59 7.18 5.22
N ILE A 49 -9.34 7.11 4.74
CA ILE A 49 -9.03 6.67 3.37
C ILE A 49 -9.51 5.22 3.14
N VAL A 50 -9.18 4.30 4.03
CA VAL A 50 -9.63 2.90 3.93
C VAL A 50 -11.15 2.82 3.86
N THR A 51 -11.85 3.53 4.74
CA THR A 51 -13.32 3.55 4.77
C THR A 51 -13.91 4.06 3.45
N VAL A 52 -13.37 5.15 2.91
CA VAL A 52 -13.81 5.70 1.61
C VAL A 52 -13.62 4.68 0.49
N PHE A 53 -12.45 4.04 0.40
CA PHE A 53 -12.18 3.04 -0.65
C PHE A 53 -13.01 1.78 -0.49
N LEU A 54 -13.36 1.40 0.74
CA LEU A 54 -14.26 0.31 1.05
C LEU A 54 -15.67 0.60 0.52
N ILE A 55 -16.20 1.80 0.78
CA ILE A 55 -17.50 2.24 0.27
C ILE A 55 -17.48 2.34 -1.25
N LEU A 56 -16.47 2.99 -1.84
CA LEU A 56 -16.36 3.15 -3.29
C LEU A 56 -16.31 1.79 -4.01
N SER A 57 -15.52 0.84 -3.51
CA SER A 57 -15.43 -0.49 -4.09
C SER A 57 -16.75 -1.23 -4.06
N THR A 58 -17.53 -1.07 -2.98
CA THR A 58 -18.85 -1.68 -2.84
C THR A 58 -19.83 -1.07 -3.85
N ILE A 59 -19.88 0.25 -3.98
CA ILE A 59 -20.71 0.95 -4.96
C ILE A 59 -20.39 0.50 -6.38
N VAL A 60 -19.10 0.45 -6.75
CA VAL A 60 -18.69 0.03 -8.09
C VAL A 60 -19.12 -1.41 -8.38
N VAL A 61 -18.97 -2.30 -7.41
CA VAL A 61 -19.35 -3.70 -7.54
C VAL A 61 -20.85 -3.89 -7.66
N ASP A 62 -21.62 -3.13 -6.91
CA ASP A 62 -23.10 -3.22 -6.91
C ASP A 62 -23.71 -2.69 -8.21
N ILE A 63 -23.17 -1.60 -8.75
CA ILE A 63 -23.62 -1.02 -10.03
C ILE A 63 -23.24 -1.95 -11.21
N GLY A 64 -22.05 -2.53 -11.17
CA GLY A 64 -21.47 -3.25 -12.31
C GLY A 64 -21.98 -4.68 -12.50
N ASN A 65 -22.80 -5.22 -11.58
CA ASN A 65 -23.31 -6.60 -11.62
C ASN A 65 -22.25 -7.64 -12.01
N PHE A 66 -21.08 -7.55 -11.41
CA PHE A 66 -19.92 -8.37 -11.70
C PHE A 66 -20.05 -9.79 -11.14
N ASN A 67 -19.42 -10.78 -11.79
CA ASN A 67 -19.29 -12.12 -11.25
C ASN A 67 -18.34 -12.14 -10.02
N ALA A 68 -18.33 -13.24 -9.26
CA ALA A 68 -17.59 -13.34 -8.00
C ALA A 68 -16.07 -13.09 -8.16
N TYR A 69 -15.46 -13.49 -9.28
CA TYR A 69 -14.04 -13.25 -9.54
C TYR A 69 -13.74 -11.78 -9.80
N ASN A 70 -14.55 -11.10 -10.59
CA ASN A 70 -14.38 -9.69 -10.86
C ASN A 70 -14.65 -8.83 -9.62
N LYS A 71 -15.63 -9.21 -8.78
CA LYS A 71 -15.86 -8.59 -7.48
C LYS A 71 -14.61 -8.64 -6.60
N MET A 72 -14.03 -9.81 -6.46
CA MET A 72 -12.78 -10.01 -5.70
C MET A 72 -11.63 -9.14 -6.24
N LEU A 73 -11.43 -9.12 -7.56
CA LEU A 73 -10.37 -8.33 -8.19
C LEU A 73 -10.58 -6.83 -7.97
N ILE A 74 -11.78 -6.32 -8.24
CA ILE A 74 -12.11 -4.91 -8.05
C ILE A 74 -11.90 -4.51 -6.59
N LYS A 75 -12.51 -5.25 -5.66
CA LYS A 75 -12.39 -4.96 -4.23
C LYS A 75 -10.93 -5.00 -3.78
N GLY A 76 -10.13 -6.00 -4.22
CA GLY A 76 -8.72 -6.11 -3.87
C GLY A 76 -7.83 -5.02 -4.45
N LEU A 77 -8.17 -4.48 -5.63
CA LEU A 77 -7.48 -3.33 -6.21
C LEU A 77 -7.84 -2.03 -5.48
N PHE A 78 -9.05 -1.87 -5.00
CA PHE A 78 -9.47 -0.71 -4.22
C PHE A 78 -8.92 -0.75 -2.81
N GLU A 79 -9.16 -1.87 -2.10
CA GLU A 79 -8.77 -2.05 -0.71
C GLU A 79 -8.41 -3.53 -0.46
N ILE A 80 -7.24 -3.73 0.11
CA ILE A 80 -6.59 -5.03 0.26
C ILE A 80 -7.38 -6.00 1.15
N THR A 81 -7.92 -5.51 2.27
CA THR A 81 -8.53 -6.38 3.29
C THR A 81 -9.80 -7.03 2.79
N ILE A 82 -10.66 -6.24 2.11
CA ILE A 82 -11.88 -6.77 1.51
C ILE A 82 -11.61 -7.62 0.28
N GLY A 83 -10.53 -7.32 -0.48
CA GLY A 83 -10.12 -8.18 -1.60
C GLY A 83 -9.69 -9.57 -1.13
N ILE A 84 -8.94 -9.64 -0.04
CA ILE A 84 -8.52 -10.91 0.57
C ILE A 84 -9.71 -11.65 1.19
N ASP A 85 -10.63 -10.93 1.82
CA ASP A 85 -11.87 -11.52 2.35
C ASP A 85 -12.72 -12.15 1.23
N GLU A 86 -12.95 -11.44 0.12
CA GLU A 86 -13.65 -11.99 -1.04
C GLU A 86 -12.89 -13.18 -1.67
N LEU A 87 -11.56 -13.10 -1.77
CA LEU A 87 -10.73 -14.19 -2.27
C LEU A 87 -10.88 -15.46 -1.41
N SER A 88 -11.00 -15.29 -0.09
CA SER A 88 -11.16 -16.41 0.85
C SER A 88 -12.42 -17.20 0.60
N LYS A 89 -13.50 -16.54 0.19
CA LYS A 89 -14.85 -17.11 -0.05
C LYS A 89 -14.94 -17.88 -1.37
N LEU A 90 -14.04 -17.64 -2.33
CA LEU A 90 -14.06 -18.31 -3.61
C LEU A 90 -13.62 -19.79 -3.48
N MET A 91 -14.25 -20.68 -4.23
CA MET A 91 -13.84 -22.08 -4.35
C MET A 91 -12.66 -22.21 -5.32
N LEU A 92 -11.48 -21.78 -4.88
CA LEU A 92 -10.22 -21.84 -5.63
C LEU A 92 -9.20 -22.69 -4.87
N SER A 93 -8.26 -23.30 -5.63
CA SER A 93 -7.13 -24.01 -5.00
C SER A 93 -6.31 -23.07 -4.11
N MET A 94 -5.71 -23.61 -3.04
CA MET A 94 -4.83 -22.86 -2.16
C MET A 94 -3.69 -22.17 -2.91
N ARG A 95 -3.11 -22.87 -3.89
CA ARG A 95 -2.10 -22.30 -4.79
C ARG A 95 -2.57 -21.00 -5.42
N PHE A 96 -3.74 -21.00 -6.02
CA PHE A 96 -4.27 -19.83 -6.71
C PHE A 96 -4.59 -18.69 -5.73
N LYS A 97 -5.15 -19.00 -4.56
CA LYS A 97 -5.41 -18.02 -3.49
C LYS A 97 -4.11 -17.37 -3.01
N THR A 98 -3.06 -18.17 -2.79
CA THR A 98 -1.75 -17.66 -2.32
C THR A 98 -1.13 -16.72 -3.34
N ILE A 99 -1.18 -17.05 -4.63
CA ILE A 99 -0.62 -16.22 -5.71
C ILE A 99 -1.34 -14.87 -5.79
N ILE A 100 -2.68 -14.87 -5.78
CA ILE A 100 -3.47 -13.63 -5.84
C ILE A 100 -3.30 -12.79 -4.56
N ALA A 101 -3.32 -13.43 -3.39
CA ALA A 101 -3.08 -12.75 -2.12
C ALA A 101 -1.70 -12.07 -2.09
N SER A 102 -0.66 -12.75 -2.60
CA SER A 102 0.69 -12.18 -2.71
C SER A 102 0.73 -10.95 -3.61
N PHE A 103 -0.03 -10.95 -4.71
CA PHE A 103 -0.18 -9.78 -5.56
C PHE A 103 -0.84 -8.62 -4.82
N PHE A 104 -2.01 -8.85 -4.20
CA PHE A 104 -2.73 -7.80 -3.48
C PHE A 104 -1.91 -7.20 -2.34
N LEU A 105 -1.24 -8.04 -1.54
CA LEU A 105 -0.38 -7.61 -0.45
C LEU A 105 0.81 -6.75 -0.93
N ALA A 106 1.42 -7.13 -2.03
CA ALA A 106 2.54 -6.40 -2.59
C ALA A 106 2.11 -5.10 -3.29
N PHE A 107 0.97 -5.10 -4.00
CA PHE A 107 0.43 -3.91 -4.66
C PHE A 107 -0.08 -2.88 -3.64
N GLY A 108 -0.83 -3.31 -2.64
CA GLY A 108 -1.31 -2.48 -1.55
C GLY A 108 -2.69 -1.86 -1.75
N GLY A 109 -3.31 -2.04 -2.92
CA GLY A 109 -4.59 -1.41 -3.26
C GLY A 109 -4.52 0.11 -3.42
N LEU A 110 -5.53 0.72 -4.01
CA LEU A 110 -5.60 2.16 -4.24
C LEU A 110 -5.65 2.96 -2.93
N SER A 111 -6.23 2.39 -1.87
CA SER A 111 -6.25 3.02 -0.54
C SER A 111 -4.84 3.33 -0.03
N VAL A 112 -3.89 2.39 -0.15
CA VAL A 112 -2.48 2.59 0.23
C VAL A 112 -1.80 3.61 -0.69
N HIS A 113 -2.13 3.61 -1.98
CA HIS A 113 -1.59 4.58 -2.93
C HIS A 113 -1.97 6.02 -2.56
N VAL A 114 -3.23 6.26 -2.14
CA VAL A 114 -3.68 7.58 -1.67
C VAL A 114 -3.05 7.94 -0.32
N GLN A 115 -2.87 6.98 0.59
CA GLN A 115 -2.14 7.20 1.84
C GLN A 115 -0.71 7.68 1.58
N VAL A 116 0.01 7.03 0.65
CA VAL A 116 1.37 7.46 0.28
C VAL A 116 1.35 8.84 -0.37
N LEU A 117 0.41 9.11 -1.28
CA LEU A 117 0.26 10.43 -1.89
C LEU A 117 0.08 11.52 -0.82
N SER A 118 -0.74 11.30 0.20
CA SER A 118 -0.95 12.26 1.29
C SER A 118 0.33 12.56 2.06
N GLN A 119 1.22 11.58 2.22
CA GLN A 119 2.48 11.74 2.95
C GLN A 119 3.58 12.43 2.11
N ILE A 120 3.59 12.23 0.79
CA ILE A 120 4.62 12.83 -0.09
C ILE A 120 4.20 14.18 -0.64
N THR A 121 2.93 14.60 -0.47
CA THR A 121 2.46 15.92 -0.87
C THR A 121 3.29 17.02 -0.18
N GLY A 122 3.80 17.96 -0.97
CA GLY A 122 4.70 19.03 -0.48
C GLY A 122 6.19 18.62 -0.40
N THR A 123 6.54 17.39 -0.80
CA THR A 123 7.95 16.96 -0.91
C THR A 123 8.39 16.97 -2.39
N SER A 124 9.70 16.79 -2.63
CA SER A 124 10.24 16.63 -3.99
C SER A 124 10.10 15.20 -4.55
N ILE A 125 9.49 14.29 -3.80
CA ILE A 125 9.34 12.88 -4.16
C ILE A 125 8.24 12.76 -5.22
N LYS A 126 8.55 12.14 -6.36
CA LYS A 126 7.57 11.90 -7.42
C LYS A 126 6.85 10.56 -7.19
N TYR A 127 5.54 10.61 -7.10
CA TYR A 127 4.67 9.43 -6.92
C TYR A 127 4.90 8.33 -7.98
N GLN A 128 5.27 8.69 -9.19
CA GLN A 128 5.48 7.75 -10.30
C GLN A 128 6.50 6.65 -9.95
N TYR A 129 7.58 6.98 -9.23
CA TYR A 129 8.57 5.98 -8.80
C TYR A 129 8.01 4.97 -7.81
N PHE A 130 7.14 5.45 -6.89
CA PHE A 130 6.42 4.58 -5.98
C PHE A 130 5.48 3.63 -6.73
N LEU A 131 4.68 4.16 -7.67
CA LEU A 131 3.73 3.37 -8.45
C LEU A 131 4.43 2.27 -9.25
N VAL A 132 5.48 2.62 -10.01
CA VAL A 132 6.28 1.64 -10.78
C VAL A 132 6.91 0.60 -9.86
N GLY A 133 7.46 1.04 -8.72
CA GLY A 133 8.03 0.14 -7.72
C GLY A 133 7.00 -0.86 -7.19
N ARG A 134 5.77 -0.42 -6.92
CA ARG A 134 4.68 -1.29 -6.44
C ARG A 134 4.22 -2.30 -7.50
N ILE A 135 4.10 -1.88 -8.76
CA ILE A 135 3.75 -2.78 -9.87
C ILE A 135 4.83 -3.86 -10.02
N VAL A 136 6.10 -3.47 -10.10
CA VAL A 136 7.21 -4.42 -10.22
C VAL A 136 7.26 -5.37 -9.01
N GLN A 137 7.11 -4.84 -7.80
CA GLN A 137 7.12 -5.63 -6.57
C GLN A 137 5.96 -6.65 -6.55
N SER A 138 4.76 -6.27 -6.98
CA SER A 138 3.61 -7.18 -7.00
C SER A 138 3.77 -8.31 -8.00
N LEU A 139 4.34 -8.03 -9.17
CA LEU A 139 4.63 -9.07 -10.17
C LEU A 139 5.72 -10.05 -9.68
N ILE A 140 6.78 -9.54 -9.06
CA ILE A 140 7.82 -10.38 -8.46
C ILE A 140 7.25 -11.23 -7.33
N SER A 141 6.43 -10.65 -6.44
CA SER A 141 5.80 -11.36 -5.33
C SER A 141 4.89 -12.48 -5.82
N MET A 142 4.09 -12.21 -6.85
CA MET A 142 3.23 -13.20 -7.49
C MET A 142 4.05 -14.35 -8.11
N GLY A 143 5.15 -14.03 -8.81
CA GLY A 143 6.04 -15.04 -9.41
C GLY A 143 6.74 -15.90 -8.36
N LEU A 144 7.24 -15.28 -7.27
CA LEU A 144 7.85 -16.01 -6.16
C LEU A 144 6.84 -16.91 -5.44
N ALA A 145 5.62 -16.43 -5.20
CA ALA A 145 4.56 -17.23 -4.61
C ALA A 145 4.22 -18.45 -5.50
N PHE A 146 4.16 -18.27 -6.83
CA PHE A 146 3.96 -19.37 -7.76
C PHE A 146 5.07 -20.42 -7.66
N ILE A 147 6.34 -19.99 -7.71
CA ILE A 147 7.51 -20.88 -7.60
C ILE A 147 7.48 -21.65 -6.27
N LEU A 148 7.23 -20.96 -5.16
CA LEU A 148 7.16 -21.58 -3.84
C LEU A 148 6.02 -22.61 -3.76
N CYS A 149 4.84 -22.31 -4.29
CA CYS A 149 3.73 -23.26 -4.33
C CYS A 149 4.07 -24.51 -5.15
N VAL A 150 4.82 -24.36 -6.26
CA VAL A 150 5.27 -25.51 -7.07
C VAL A 150 6.28 -26.35 -6.28
N ILE A 151 7.24 -25.74 -5.61
CA ILE A 151 8.27 -26.44 -4.82
C ILE A 151 7.65 -27.18 -3.63
N LEU A 152 6.69 -26.56 -2.95
CA LEU A 152 6.05 -27.12 -1.76
C LEU A 152 4.91 -28.11 -2.09
N GLY A 153 4.55 -28.27 -3.36
CA GLY A 153 3.50 -29.18 -3.80
C GLY A 153 2.08 -28.76 -3.39
N ILE A 154 1.88 -27.46 -3.15
CA ILE A 154 0.58 -26.89 -2.75
C ILE A 154 -0.23 -26.51 -3.98
#